data_98ee9366f752ccaa298a7b26900942b8
#
_entry.id   98ee9366f752ccaa298a7b26900942b8
#
_cell.length_a   1.000
_cell.length_b   1.000
_cell.length_c   1.000
_cell.angle_alpha   90.00
_cell.angle_beta   90.00
_cell.angle_gamma   90.00
#
_symmetry.space_group_name_H-M   'P 1'
#
loop_
_entity.id
_entity.type
_entity.pdbx_description
1 polymer ?
#
loop_
_entity_poly.entity_id
_entity_poly.type
_entity_poly.pdbx_seq_one_letter_code
_entity_poly.pdbx_strand_id
1 'polypeptide(L)'
;NGDCQLEVLKLGKIHVGVVGIAAIGNLLRAASCPLRRLNLRSCQLGDDGAAVIVAALMINTSLQSLCLGKNDITNDGVYEIAGALRCNIVLQTLDLQNNPFSDTGAIAVVDCLQHSNDSFRKLKLRHCNAVSDEMKEELVDLLLVNAHGPELAQKTKQALTADQSTTGRSK
;
A
#
# COMPACT_ATOMS: atom_id res chain seq x y z
N ASN A 1 22.27 26.29 7.14
CA ASN A 1 21.13 25.66 6.43
C ASN A 1 21.17 24.18 6.76
N GLY A 2 20.41 23.77 7.79
CA GLY A 2 20.29 22.34 8.11
C GLY A 2 19.17 21.75 7.26
N ASP A 3 19.50 21.11 6.16
CA ASP A 3 18.55 20.33 5.40
C ASP A 3 18.01 19.22 6.30
N CYS A 4 16.69 19.17 6.48
CA CYS A 4 16.06 18.10 7.23
C CYS A 4 16.33 16.77 6.51
N GLN A 5 17.07 15.86 7.16
CA GLN A 5 17.44 14.56 6.60
C GLN A 5 16.52 13.42 7.12
N LEU A 6 15.30 13.75 7.54
CA LEU A 6 14.38 12.78 8.11
C LEU A 6 13.84 11.84 7.04
N GLU A 7 14.44 10.69 6.86
CA GLU A 7 13.98 9.67 5.89
C GLU A 7 12.86 8.76 6.42
N VAL A 8 12.72 8.64 7.73
CA VAL A 8 11.76 7.72 8.37
C VAL A 8 10.96 8.44 9.45
N LEU A 9 9.63 8.51 9.29
CA LEU A 9 8.73 9.06 10.29
C LEU A 9 7.75 7.97 10.75
N LYS A 10 7.72 7.72 12.06
CA LYS A 10 6.84 6.72 12.67
C LYS A 10 5.94 7.40 13.70
N LEU A 11 4.65 7.53 13.38
CA LEU A 11 3.61 8.12 14.23
C LEU A 11 2.53 7.10 14.61
N GLY A 12 2.82 5.81 14.45
CA GLY A 12 1.85 4.75 14.73
C GLY A 12 1.31 4.78 16.16
N LYS A 13 -0.01 4.55 16.31
CA LYS A 13 -0.75 4.57 17.58
C LYS A 13 -0.89 5.96 18.22
N ILE A 14 -0.76 7.00 17.43
CA ILE A 14 -1.00 8.39 17.87
C ILE A 14 -2.24 8.90 17.13
N HIS A 15 -3.19 9.49 17.85
CA HIS A 15 -4.29 10.22 17.22
C HIS A 15 -3.75 11.52 16.60
N VAL A 16 -3.52 11.48 15.29
CA VAL A 16 -2.85 12.59 14.58
C VAL A 16 -3.78 13.81 14.44
N GLY A 17 -5.08 13.58 14.34
CA GLY A 17 -6.08 14.63 14.13
C GLY A 17 -5.96 15.35 12.79
N VAL A 18 -6.93 16.21 12.49
CA VAL A 18 -7.03 16.92 11.21
C VAL A 18 -5.82 17.82 10.94
N VAL A 19 -5.38 18.56 11.96
CA VAL A 19 -4.23 19.48 11.83
C VAL A 19 -2.94 18.71 11.58
N GLY A 20 -2.73 17.60 12.29
CA GLY A 20 -1.54 16.77 12.13
C GLY A 20 -1.46 16.09 10.78
N ILE A 21 -2.59 15.54 10.28
CA ILE A 21 -2.60 14.92 8.96
C ILE A 21 -2.40 15.96 7.83
N ALA A 22 -2.94 17.16 7.97
CA ALA A 22 -2.69 18.25 7.04
C ALA A 22 -1.20 18.66 7.03
N ALA A 23 -0.55 18.72 8.20
CA ALA A 23 0.88 19.00 8.28
C ALA A 23 1.73 17.90 7.61
N ILE A 24 1.36 16.62 7.77
CA ILE A 24 2.01 15.50 7.07
C ILE A 24 1.79 15.60 5.56
N GLY A 25 0.58 15.92 5.11
CA GLY A 25 0.28 16.16 3.70
C GLY A 25 1.15 17.27 3.11
N ASN A 26 1.31 18.38 3.82
CA ASN A 26 2.16 19.49 3.40
C ASN A 26 3.63 19.10 3.35
N LEU A 27 4.12 18.33 4.34
CA LEU A 27 5.47 17.77 4.31
C LEU A 27 5.72 16.90 3.07
N LEU A 28 4.80 16.01 2.76
CA LEU A 28 4.91 15.12 1.59
C LEU A 28 4.87 15.88 0.25
N ARG A 29 4.18 17.02 0.19
CA ARG A 29 4.12 17.88 -1.01
C ARG A 29 5.36 18.75 -1.22
N ALA A 30 6.19 18.91 -0.19
CA ALA A 30 7.39 19.71 -0.30
C ALA A 30 8.36 19.12 -1.33
N ALA A 31 8.86 19.93 -2.26
CA ALA A 31 9.75 19.48 -3.35
C ALA A 31 11.05 18.84 -2.83
N SER A 32 11.54 19.28 -1.67
CA SER A 32 12.73 18.74 -1.01
C SER A 32 12.40 17.74 0.12
N CYS A 33 11.23 17.09 0.08
CA CYS A 33 10.85 16.13 1.11
C CYS A 33 11.80 14.92 1.08
N PRO A 34 12.61 14.67 2.13
CA PRO A 34 13.54 13.55 2.17
C PRO A 34 12.88 12.25 2.62
N LEU A 35 11.58 12.28 2.99
CA LEU A 35 10.90 11.19 3.64
C LEU A 35 10.70 10.01 2.67
N ARG A 36 11.28 8.87 3.01
CA ARG A 36 11.18 7.61 2.26
C ARG A 36 10.21 6.63 2.89
N ARG A 37 10.03 6.69 4.21
CA ARG A 37 9.16 5.76 4.95
C ARG A 37 8.28 6.50 5.95
N LEU A 38 6.96 6.32 5.82
CA LEU A 38 5.96 6.91 6.70
C LEU A 38 5.10 5.80 7.32
N ASN A 39 5.01 5.79 8.65
CA ASN A 39 4.15 4.87 9.37
C ASN A 39 3.09 5.65 10.15
N LEU A 40 1.83 5.49 9.71
CA LEU A 40 0.62 6.06 10.31
C LEU A 40 -0.33 4.97 10.81
N ARG A 41 0.19 3.78 11.18
CA ARG A 41 -0.64 2.68 11.66
C ARG A 41 -1.41 3.06 12.92
N SER A 42 -2.73 2.78 12.96
CA SER A 42 -3.59 3.05 14.11
C SER A 42 -3.64 4.53 14.51
N CYS A 43 -3.81 5.42 13.54
CA CYS A 43 -3.87 6.87 13.73
C CYS A 43 -5.30 7.44 13.59
N GLN A 44 -6.32 6.58 13.42
CA GLN A 44 -7.73 6.97 13.26
C GLN A 44 -7.97 7.94 12.09
N LEU A 45 -7.39 7.60 10.94
CA LEU A 45 -7.43 8.49 9.77
C LEU A 45 -8.79 8.52 9.06
N GLY A 46 -9.47 7.36 8.98
CA GLY A 46 -10.63 7.20 8.11
C GLY A 46 -10.31 7.47 6.63
N ASP A 47 -11.33 7.55 5.81
CA ASP A 47 -11.18 7.88 4.40
C ASP A 47 -10.75 9.33 4.19
N ASP A 48 -11.24 10.27 4.99
CA ASP A 48 -10.85 11.68 4.92
C ASP A 48 -9.36 11.89 5.17
N GLY A 49 -8.80 11.23 6.20
CA GLY A 49 -7.37 11.28 6.48
C GLY A 49 -6.54 10.60 5.40
N ALA A 50 -7.03 9.50 4.84
CA ALA A 50 -6.40 8.85 3.70
C ALA A 50 -6.37 9.76 2.46
N ALA A 51 -7.46 10.47 2.15
CA ALA A 51 -7.56 11.39 1.03
C ALA A 51 -6.50 12.51 1.08
N VAL A 52 -6.19 13.05 2.28
CA VAL A 52 -5.12 14.05 2.44
C VAL A 52 -3.76 13.49 2.06
N ILE A 53 -3.46 12.26 2.49
CA ILE A 53 -2.20 11.58 2.12
C ILE A 53 -2.15 11.26 0.63
N VAL A 54 -3.25 10.75 0.08
CA VAL A 54 -3.42 10.44 -1.34
C VAL A 54 -3.13 11.66 -2.21
N ALA A 55 -3.75 12.81 -1.90
CA ALA A 55 -3.52 14.06 -2.62
C ALA A 55 -2.05 14.53 -2.56
N ALA A 56 -1.33 14.19 -1.51
CA ALA A 56 0.11 14.47 -1.43
C ALA A 56 0.94 13.47 -2.23
N LEU A 57 0.55 12.17 -2.24
CA LEU A 57 1.24 11.12 -3.00
C LEU A 57 1.22 11.37 -4.51
N MET A 58 0.18 11.99 -5.05
CA MET A 58 0.09 12.29 -6.49
C MET A 58 1.25 13.12 -7.02
N ILE A 59 1.89 13.92 -6.17
CA ILE A 59 3.02 14.80 -6.53
C ILE A 59 4.32 14.48 -5.77
N ASN A 60 4.26 13.57 -4.79
CA ASN A 60 5.44 13.18 -4.00
C ASN A 60 6.35 12.25 -4.81
N THR A 61 7.64 12.55 -4.82
CA THR A 61 8.68 11.82 -5.55
C THR A 61 9.71 11.15 -4.64
N SER A 62 9.44 11.05 -3.33
CA SER A 62 10.43 10.54 -2.38
C SER A 62 9.94 9.32 -1.58
N LEU A 63 8.63 9.23 -1.27
CA LEU A 63 8.09 8.23 -0.38
C LEU A 63 8.03 6.86 -1.05
N GLN A 64 8.76 5.88 -0.50
CA GLN A 64 8.85 4.52 -1.01
C GLN A 64 7.99 3.52 -0.23
N SER A 65 7.71 3.82 1.04
CA SER A 65 6.94 2.91 1.90
C SER A 65 5.94 3.68 2.77
N LEU A 66 4.67 3.30 2.68
CA LEU A 66 3.58 3.88 3.45
C LEU A 66 2.84 2.79 4.23
N CYS A 67 2.65 3.01 5.53
CA CYS A 67 1.83 2.15 6.37
C CYS A 67 0.59 2.91 6.85
N LEU A 68 -0.57 2.46 6.39
CA LEU A 68 -1.92 2.96 6.74
C LEU A 68 -2.76 1.87 7.45
N GLY A 69 -2.12 0.84 7.98
CA GLY A 69 -2.83 -0.26 8.64
C GLY A 69 -3.64 0.20 9.85
N LYS A 70 -4.83 -0.39 10.06
CA LYS A 70 -5.72 -0.12 11.20
C LYS A 70 -6.09 1.36 11.31
N ASN A 71 -6.71 1.89 10.27
CA ASN A 71 -7.12 3.30 10.18
C ASN A 71 -8.57 3.48 9.75
N ASP A 72 -9.39 2.44 9.78
CA ASP A 72 -10.79 2.46 9.42
C ASP A 72 -11.05 2.95 7.97
N ILE A 73 -10.08 2.65 7.07
CA ILE A 73 -10.17 2.96 5.64
C ILE A 73 -11.12 1.98 4.99
N THR A 74 -12.16 2.48 4.33
CA THR A 74 -13.19 1.72 3.62
C THR A 74 -12.88 1.56 2.13
N ASN A 75 -13.83 1.06 1.35
CA ASN A 75 -13.71 0.95 -0.10
C ASN A 75 -13.42 2.30 -0.76
N ASP A 76 -14.03 3.37 -0.27
CA ASP A 76 -13.87 4.72 -0.83
C ASP A 76 -12.43 5.20 -0.67
N GLY A 77 -11.84 5.06 0.52
CA GLY A 77 -10.45 5.41 0.75
C GLY A 77 -9.47 4.55 -0.06
N VAL A 78 -9.75 3.25 -0.23
CA VAL A 78 -8.91 2.38 -1.07
C VAL A 78 -9.01 2.75 -2.55
N TYR A 79 -10.19 3.14 -3.03
CA TYR A 79 -10.39 3.64 -4.38
C TYR A 79 -9.54 4.89 -4.67
N GLU A 80 -9.55 5.86 -3.75
CA GLU A 80 -8.71 7.06 -3.84
C GLU A 80 -7.20 6.70 -3.83
N ILE A 81 -6.78 5.77 -2.98
CA ILE A 81 -5.40 5.28 -2.92
C ILE A 81 -4.99 4.68 -4.27
N ALA A 82 -5.83 3.84 -4.86
CA ALA A 82 -5.58 3.26 -6.18
C ALA A 82 -5.43 4.34 -7.26
N GLY A 83 -6.25 5.39 -7.20
CA GLY A 83 -6.13 6.57 -8.07
C GLY A 83 -4.76 7.24 -7.98
N ALA A 84 -4.23 7.43 -6.76
CA ALA A 84 -2.89 7.98 -6.58
C ALA A 84 -1.79 7.05 -7.08
N LEU A 85 -1.93 5.73 -6.88
CA LEU A 85 -0.95 4.74 -7.35
C LEU A 85 -0.83 4.71 -8.88
N ARG A 86 -1.87 5.09 -9.63
CA ARG A 86 -1.78 5.22 -11.10
C ARG A 86 -0.80 6.29 -11.55
N CYS A 87 -0.60 7.33 -10.74
CA CYS A 87 0.28 8.46 -11.06
C CYS A 87 1.62 8.37 -10.33
N ASN A 88 1.66 7.77 -9.15
CA ASN A 88 2.85 7.70 -8.32
C ASN A 88 3.66 6.43 -8.62
N ILE A 89 4.80 6.59 -9.28
CA ILE A 89 5.72 5.50 -9.63
C ILE A 89 6.87 5.33 -8.61
N VAL A 90 6.82 6.02 -7.48
CA VAL A 90 7.89 6.01 -6.46
C VAL A 90 7.53 5.12 -5.28
N LEU A 91 6.25 5.08 -4.91
CA LEU A 91 5.78 4.24 -3.81
C LEU A 91 5.87 2.76 -4.19
N GLN A 92 6.64 2.00 -3.44
CA GLN A 92 6.89 0.57 -3.69
C GLN A 92 6.15 -0.34 -2.71
N THR A 93 5.89 0.13 -1.50
CA THR A 93 5.27 -0.67 -0.45
C THR A 93 4.12 0.08 0.21
N LEU A 94 2.94 -0.57 0.26
CA LEU A 94 1.77 -0.09 0.96
C LEU A 94 1.26 -1.16 1.94
N ASP A 95 1.00 -0.75 3.18
CA ASP A 95 0.39 -1.60 4.21
C ASP A 95 -1.01 -1.08 4.53
N LEU A 96 -2.05 -1.85 4.15
CA LEU A 96 -3.46 -1.58 4.42
C LEU A 96 -4.07 -2.60 5.40
N GLN A 97 -3.25 -3.37 6.11
CA GLN A 97 -3.73 -4.41 7.03
C GLN A 97 -4.76 -3.87 8.05
N ASN A 98 -5.74 -4.70 8.42
CA ASN A 98 -6.76 -4.34 9.41
C ASN A 98 -7.58 -3.08 9.04
N ASN A 99 -7.92 -2.88 7.79
CA ASN A 99 -8.90 -1.91 7.34
C ASN A 99 -10.16 -2.62 6.84
N PRO A 100 -11.36 -2.03 6.94
CA PRO A 100 -12.64 -2.71 6.71
C PRO A 100 -13.12 -2.69 5.24
N PHE A 101 -12.24 -2.53 4.26
CA PHE A 101 -12.61 -2.62 2.85
C PHE A 101 -12.77 -4.06 2.38
N SER A 102 -13.51 -4.25 1.28
CA SER A 102 -13.83 -5.53 0.65
C SER A 102 -13.20 -5.66 -0.74
N ASP A 103 -13.58 -6.71 -1.47
CA ASP A 103 -13.21 -6.91 -2.87
C ASP A 103 -13.55 -5.71 -3.75
N THR A 104 -14.63 -4.99 -3.45
CA THR A 104 -15.02 -3.77 -4.17
C THR A 104 -13.89 -2.72 -4.19
N GLY A 105 -13.26 -2.48 -3.04
CA GLY A 105 -12.09 -1.58 -2.98
C GLY A 105 -10.83 -2.22 -3.58
N ALA A 106 -10.63 -3.53 -3.37
CA ALA A 106 -9.47 -4.25 -3.86
C ALA A 106 -9.39 -4.28 -5.41
N ILE A 107 -10.53 -4.38 -6.10
CA ILE A 107 -10.64 -4.33 -7.58
C ILE A 107 -9.95 -3.07 -8.14
N ALA A 108 -10.09 -1.92 -7.50
CA ALA A 108 -9.43 -0.70 -7.96
C ALA A 108 -7.90 -0.79 -7.92
N VAL A 109 -7.36 -1.52 -6.94
CA VAL A 109 -5.91 -1.78 -6.85
C VAL A 109 -5.46 -2.77 -7.92
N VAL A 110 -6.25 -3.83 -8.17
CA VAL A 110 -6.01 -4.80 -9.25
C VAL A 110 -5.91 -4.07 -10.59
N ASP A 111 -6.91 -3.26 -10.93
CA ASP A 111 -6.95 -2.49 -12.18
C ASP A 111 -5.74 -1.55 -12.31
N CYS A 112 -5.35 -0.88 -11.23
CA CYS A 112 -4.14 -0.05 -11.20
C CYS A 112 -2.87 -0.86 -11.50
N LEU A 113 -2.70 -2.02 -10.87
CA LEU A 113 -1.50 -2.85 -11.04
C LEU A 113 -1.42 -3.51 -12.42
N GLN A 114 -2.57 -3.83 -13.02
CA GLN A 114 -2.64 -4.40 -14.37
C GLN A 114 -2.27 -3.41 -15.48
N HIS A 115 -2.59 -2.11 -15.30
CA HIS A 115 -2.57 -1.17 -16.41
C HIS A 115 -1.65 0.04 -16.23
N SER A 116 -1.19 0.34 -15.02
CA SER A 116 -0.63 1.67 -14.78
C SER A 116 0.61 1.73 -13.89
N ASN A 117 0.93 0.73 -13.09
CA ASN A 117 2.02 0.85 -12.11
C ASN A 117 2.91 -0.38 -11.98
N ASP A 118 3.97 -0.42 -12.78
CA ASP A 118 4.99 -1.48 -12.75
C ASP A 118 6.03 -1.27 -11.64
N SER A 119 6.01 -0.14 -10.94
CA SER A 119 6.99 0.19 -9.89
C SER A 119 6.59 -0.34 -8.52
N PHE A 120 5.30 -0.60 -8.33
CA PHE A 120 4.76 -1.08 -7.08
C PHE A 120 5.13 -2.55 -6.82
N ARG A 121 5.60 -2.86 -5.61
CA ARG A 121 6.23 -4.17 -5.30
C ARG A 121 5.53 -4.94 -4.19
N LYS A 122 4.89 -4.26 -3.25
CA LYS A 122 4.38 -4.93 -2.05
C LYS A 122 3.13 -4.29 -1.50
N LEU A 123 2.07 -5.08 -1.44
CA LEU A 123 0.82 -4.76 -0.76
C LEU A 123 0.63 -5.71 0.42
N LYS A 124 0.23 -5.19 1.58
CA LYS A 124 -0.10 -6.00 2.75
C LYS A 124 -1.57 -5.83 3.10
N LEU A 125 -2.31 -6.95 3.07
CA LEU A 125 -3.75 -7.03 3.29
C LEU A 125 -4.14 -7.97 4.46
N ARG A 126 -3.21 -8.29 5.35
CA ARG A 126 -3.51 -9.19 6.46
C ARG A 126 -4.66 -8.63 7.31
N HIS A 127 -5.60 -9.49 7.69
CA HIS A 127 -6.79 -9.12 8.46
C HIS A 127 -7.69 -8.05 7.79
N CYS A 128 -7.69 -7.94 6.48
CA CYS A 128 -8.77 -7.35 5.69
C CYS A 128 -9.78 -8.45 5.43
N ASN A 129 -10.63 -8.73 6.41
CA ASN A 129 -11.46 -9.96 6.43
C ASN A 129 -12.57 -9.95 5.38
N ALA A 130 -12.95 -8.78 4.87
CA ALA A 130 -13.93 -8.64 3.81
C ALA A 130 -13.32 -8.74 2.39
N VAL A 131 -12.01 -8.91 2.28
CA VAL A 131 -11.34 -9.22 1.00
C VAL A 131 -11.24 -10.74 0.89
N SER A 132 -11.76 -11.31 -0.20
CA SER A 132 -11.75 -12.75 -0.46
C SER A 132 -10.31 -13.29 -0.64
N ASP A 133 -10.14 -14.57 -0.46
CA ASP A 133 -8.82 -15.18 -0.63
C ASP A 133 -8.43 -15.22 -2.11
N GLU A 134 -9.40 -15.39 -3.02
CA GLU A 134 -9.23 -15.30 -4.46
C GLU A 134 -8.67 -13.93 -4.88
N MET A 135 -9.23 -12.85 -4.35
CA MET A 135 -8.75 -11.48 -4.62
C MET A 135 -7.35 -11.25 -4.07
N LYS A 136 -7.03 -11.81 -2.89
CA LYS A 136 -5.67 -11.72 -2.33
C LYS A 136 -4.65 -12.46 -3.18
N GLU A 137 -5.02 -13.63 -3.73
CA GLU A 137 -4.17 -14.41 -4.65
C GLU A 137 -3.91 -13.63 -5.95
N GLU A 138 -4.96 -13.06 -6.56
CA GLU A 138 -4.82 -12.24 -7.76
C GLU A 138 -3.84 -11.07 -7.55
N LEU A 139 -3.98 -10.35 -6.44
CA LEU A 139 -3.08 -9.25 -6.09
C LEU A 139 -1.63 -9.71 -5.88
N VAL A 140 -1.42 -10.88 -5.29
CA VAL A 140 -0.07 -11.46 -5.13
C VAL A 140 0.53 -11.80 -6.50
N ASP A 141 -0.25 -12.40 -7.40
CA ASP A 141 0.19 -12.73 -8.74
C ASP A 141 0.63 -11.50 -9.54
N LEU A 142 -0.18 -10.44 -9.51
CA LEU A 142 0.15 -9.17 -10.16
C LEU A 142 1.44 -8.54 -9.60
N LEU A 143 1.61 -8.57 -8.28
CA LEU A 143 2.81 -8.04 -7.63
C LEU A 143 4.06 -8.86 -7.98
N LEU A 144 3.94 -10.17 -8.16
CA LEU A 144 5.03 -11.03 -8.63
C LEU A 144 5.41 -10.70 -10.07
N VAL A 145 4.44 -10.48 -10.94
CA VAL A 145 4.67 -10.04 -12.33
C VAL A 145 5.42 -8.71 -12.35
N ASN A 146 4.97 -7.72 -11.59
CA ASN A 146 5.62 -6.41 -11.49
C ASN A 146 7.05 -6.49 -10.92
N ALA A 147 7.30 -7.44 -10.00
CA ALA A 147 8.62 -7.58 -9.39
C ALA A 147 9.63 -8.30 -10.27
N HIS A 148 9.21 -9.28 -11.05
CA HIS A 148 10.11 -10.24 -11.69
C HIS A 148 9.84 -10.46 -13.17
N GLY A 149 8.80 -9.85 -13.72
CA GLY A 149 8.30 -10.14 -15.06
C GLY A 149 7.48 -11.44 -15.12
N PRO A 150 6.69 -11.64 -16.19
CA PRO A 150 5.69 -12.70 -16.27
C PRO A 150 6.29 -14.13 -16.22
N GLU A 151 7.44 -14.36 -16.84
CA GLU A 151 8.05 -15.69 -16.89
C GLU A 151 8.58 -16.16 -15.53
N LEU A 152 9.20 -15.26 -14.77
CA LEU A 152 9.75 -15.60 -13.46
C LEU A 152 8.67 -15.68 -12.39
N ALA A 153 7.60 -14.87 -12.51
CA ALA A 153 6.42 -14.95 -11.66
C ALA A 153 5.76 -16.32 -11.76
N GLN A 154 5.60 -16.85 -12.97
CA GLN A 154 5.02 -18.18 -13.20
C GLN A 154 5.87 -19.31 -12.60
N LYS A 155 7.19 -19.23 -12.70
CA LYS A 155 8.12 -20.19 -12.06
C LYS A 155 8.04 -20.14 -10.54
N THR A 156 7.95 -18.93 -9.97
CA THR A 156 7.83 -18.75 -8.52
C THR A 156 6.52 -19.30 -7.99
N LYS A 157 5.41 -19.09 -8.71
CA LYS A 157 4.09 -19.64 -8.35
C LYS A 157 4.11 -21.18 -8.38
N GLN A 158 4.68 -21.78 -9.42
CA GLN A 158 4.82 -23.24 -9.53
C GLN A 158 5.65 -23.85 -8.40
N ALA A 159 6.73 -23.17 -7.98
CA ALA A 159 7.55 -23.62 -6.86
C ALA A 159 6.80 -23.56 -5.52
N LEU A 160 6.02 -22.51 -5.28
CA LEU A 160 5.21 -22.36 -4.06
C LEU A 160 4.09 -23.40 -3.96
N THR A 161 3.42 -23.73 -5.09
CA THR A 161 2.38 -24.78 -5.12
C THR A 161 2.95 -26.18 -4.98
N ALA A 162 4.15 -26.45 -5.48
CA ALA A 162 4.82 -27.76 -5.36
C ALA A 162 5.21 -28.05 -3.89
N ASP A 163 5.62 -27.05 -3.13
CA ASP A 163 6.02 -27.20 -1.72
C ASP A 163 4.82 -27.50 -0.80
N GLN A 164 3.64 -26.96 -1.11
CA GLN A 164 2.40 -27.25 -0.37
C GLN A 164 1.88 -28.67 -0.62
N SER A 165 2.16 -29.26 -1.78
CA SER A 165 1.74 -30.64 -2.11
C SER A 165 2.58 -31.72 -1.43
N THR A 166 3.80 -31.40 -0.99
CA THR A 166 4.72 -32.34 -0.31
C THR A 166 4.48 -32.41 1.20
N THR A 167 3.91 -31.37 1.82
CA THR A 167 3.62 -31.35 3.28
C THR A 167 2.30 -32.03 3.66
N GLY A 168 1.45 -32.39 2.69
CA GLY A 168 0.15 -33.06 2.90
C GLY A 168 0.21 -34.61 2.98
N ARG A 169 1.38 -35.25 2.88
CA ARG A 169 1.53 -36.73 2.88
C ARG A 169 2.29 -37.24 4.11
N SER A 170 1.86 -36.91 5.29
CA SER A 170 2.33 -37.57 6.52
C SER A 170 1.21 -37.54 7.55
N LYS A 171 0.25 -38.47 7.42
CA LYS A 171 -0.54 -39.03 8.53
C LYS A 171 -0.98 -40.42 8.12
#